data_89ee12ec31a481f54a2523fafe70442c
#
_entry.id   89ee12ec31a481f54a2523fafe70442c
#
_cell.length_a   1.000
_cell.length_b   1.000
_cell.length_c   1.000
_cell.angle_alpha   90.00
_cell.angle_beta   90.00
_cell.angle_gamma   90.00
#
_symmetry.space_group_name_H-M   'P 1'
#
loop_
_entity.id
_entity.type
_entity.pdbx_description
1 polymer ?
#
loop_
_entity_poly.entity_id
_entity_poly.type
_entity_poly.pdbx_seq_one_letter_code
_entity_poly.pdbx_strand_id
1 'polypeptide(L)'
;ATTTGTLGDSIGTATASFLQGGSFIIGDPDKVIARLQVFASDSKANILANPILVTADNKAANIAITDEIPIVQEASTPSGGGAVVTSSVEYRSVGIKLEITPKINSDNYVNLKILQEISSRGTDVGTQPSFNTRQVNTEVVLKDNQVLIMGGLMRTDSTDTISGVPFLKDLPLVGKLFGSESTTLKKTELMIFITPHVISNKEDSKFVTRQFKNRLRGL
;
A
#
# COMPACT_ATOMS: atom_id res chain seq x y z
N ALA A 1 3.59 12.17 -25.64
CA ALA A 1 3.46 12.38 -27.09
C ALA A 1 2.00 12.63 -27.41
N THR A 2 1.67 13.86 -27.78
CA THR A 2 0.32 14.29 -28.14
C THR A 2 0.11 13.95 -29.61
N THR A 3 -0.74 12.97 -29.92
CA THR A 3 -1.09 12.66 -31.29
C THR A 3 -2.32 13.47 -31.68
N THR A 4 -2.12 14.53 -32.45
CA THR A 4 -3.18 15.34 -33.03
C THR A 4 -3.55 14.72 -34.39
N GLY A 5 -4.66 14.02 -34.46
CA GLY A 5 -5.18 13.51 -35.73
C GLY A 5 -6.09 14.57 -36.36
N THR A 6 -5.68 15.15 -37.46
CA THR A 6 -6.49 16.04 -38.30
C THR A 6 -7.15 15.20 -39.41
N LEU A 7 -8.47 15.06 -39.39
CA LEU A 7 -9.25 14.57 -40.52
C LEU A 7 -9.73 15.78 -41.31
N GLY A 8 -9.22 15.89 -42.54
CA GLY A 8 -9.41 17.06 -43.39
C GLY A 8 -10.76 17.16 -44.04
N ASP A 9 -11.14 18.40 -44.14
CA ASP A 9 -11.92 19.15 -45.10
C ASP A 9 -13.38 18.77 -45.40
N SER A 10 -14.23 19.76 -45.09
CA SER A 10 -15.57 20.11 -45.56
C SER A 10 -16.81 19.68 -44.76
N ILE A 11 -16.67 19.18 -43.53
CA ILE A 11 -17.78 19.20 -42.54
C ILE A 11 -17.16 19.52 -41.21
N GLY A 12 -17.47 20.70 -40.64
CA GLY A 12 -17.00 21.29 -39.38
C GLY A 12 -15.93 20.50 -38.61
N THR A 13 -14.76 21.07 -38.45
CA THR A 13 -13.57 20.48 -37.83
C THR A 13 -13.88 20.00 -36.41
N ALA A 14 -14.17 18.73 -36.22
CA ALA A 14 -14.22 18.10 -34.94
C ALA A 14 -12.78 17.80 -34.49
N THR A 15 -12.18 18.62 -33.66
CA THR A 15 -10.89 18.31 -33.00
C THR A 15 -11.14 17.36 -31.84
N ALA A 16 -10.84 16.09 -32.02
CA ALA A 16 -10.80 15.12 -30.92
C ALA A 16 -9.41 15.13 -30.30
N SER A 17 -9.23 15.73 -29.14
CA SER A 17 -8.03 15.59 -28.35
C SER A 17 -8.23 14.46 -27.34
N PHE A 18 -7.47 13.36 -27.49
CA PHE A 18 -7.44 12.27 -26.53
C PHE A 18 -6.50 12.65 -25.38
N LEU A 19 -7.04 13.23 -24.32
CA LEU A 19 -6.37 13.31 -23.04
C LEU A 19 -6.68 12.00 -22.29
N GLN A 20 -5.70 11.41 -21.69
CA GLN A 20 -5.70 10.20 -20.88
C GLN A 20 -7.07 9.85 -20.26
N GLY A 21 -7.80 8.93 -20.91
CA GLY A 21 -9.24 8.71 -20.73
C GLY A 21 -10.01 9.34 -21.89
N GLY A 22 -10.77 8.57 -22.65
CA GLY A 22 -11.45 9.06 -23.87
C GLY A 22 -12.30 10.31 -23.60
N SER A 23 -11.96 11.43 -24.22
CA SER A 23 -12.81 12.63 -24.24
C SER A 23 -13.24 12.94 -25.67
N PHE A 24 -14.53 13.14 -25.88
CA PHE A 24 -15.09 13.51 -27.17
C PHE A 24 -15.67 14.92 -27.06
N ILE A 25 -15.26 15.80 -27.96
CA ILE A 25 -15.80 17.15 -28.07
C ILE A 25 -16.51 17.23 -29.41
N ILE A 26 -17.79 17.55 -29.38
CA ILE A 26 -18.61 17.80 -30.59
C ILE A 26 -18.90 19.29 -30.65
N GLY A 27 -18.41 19.93 -31.68
CA GLY A 27 -18.64 21.37 -31.93
C GLY A 27 -17.51 22.03 -32.70
N ASP A 28 -17.75 23.26 -33.15
CA ASP A 28 -16.76 24.13 -33.75
C ASP A 28 -15.81 24.68 -32.67
N PRO A 29 -14.54 25.06 -32.96
CA PRO A 29 -13.59 25.59 -31.97
C PRO A 29 -14.15 26.73 -31.11
N ASP A 30 -15.07 27.50 -31.68
CA ASP A 30 -15.72 28.62 -30.98
C ASP A 30 -17.04 28.27 -30.27
N LYS A 31 -17.57 27.06 -30.47
CA LYS A 31 -18.85 26.62 -29.90
C LYS A 31 -18.80 25.12 -29.53
N VAL A 32 -18.37 24.82 -28.32
CA VAL A 32 -18.46 23.44 -27.79
C VAL A 32 -19.93 23.12 -27.49
N ILE A 33 -20.52 22.19 -28.25
CA ILE A 33 -21.92 21.78 -28.10
C ILE A 33 -22.04 20.66 -27.04
N ALA A 34 -21.09 19.73 -27.01
CA ALA A 34 -21.07 18.67 -26.01
C ALA A 34 -19.63 18.19 -25.74
N ARG A 35 -19.35 17.81 -24.51
CA ARG A 35 -18.12 17.17 -24.08
C ARG A 35 -18.46 15.89 -23.30
N LEU A 36 -18.04 14.75 -23.81
CA LEU A 36 -18.13 13.48 -23.12
C LEU A 36 -16.74 13.07 -22.66
N GLN A 37 -16.60 12.78 -21.39
CA GLN A 37 -15.34 12.35 -20.78
C GLN A 37 -15.58 11.07 -20.00
N VAL A 38 -14.90 9.99 -20.40
CA VAL A 38 -14.99 8.69 -19.75
C VAL A 38 -13.62 8.28 -19.24
N PHE A 39 -13.53 7.98 -17.94
CA PHE A 39 -12.32 7.49 -17.30
C PHE A 39 -12.57 6.13 -16.65
N ALA A 40 -11.69 5.18 -16.93
CA ALA A 40 -11.57 3.96 -16.16
C ALA A 40 -10.09 3.78 -15.79
N SER A 41 -9.78 3.65 -14.50
CA SER A 41 -8.43 3.38 -14.03
C SER A 41 -8.48 2.20 -13.06
N ASP A 42 -7.75 1.13 -13.35
CA ASP A 42 -7.57 -0.01 -12.46
C ASP A 42 -6.10 -0.10 -12.08
N SER A 43 -5.83 -0.11 -10.76
CA SER A 43 -4.49 -0.24 -10.22
C SER A 43 -4.47 -1.33 -9.14
N LYS A 44 -3.70 -2.39 -9.39
CA LYS A 44 -3.55 -3.51 -8.46
C LYS A 44 -2.10 -3.64 -8.02
N ALA A 45 -1.86 -3.55 -6.72
CA ALA A 45 -0.56 -3.83 -6.12
C ALA A 45 -0.66 -5.06 -5.23
N ASN A 46 0.31 -5.98 -5.35
CA ASN A 46 0.43 -7.14 -4.50
C ASN A 46 1.83 -7.14 -3.87
N ILE A 47 1.90 -7.12 -2.54
CA ILE A 47 3.15 -7.09 -1.80
C ILE A 47 3.20 -8.34 -0.92
N LEU A 48 4.23 -9.18 -1.13
CA LEU A 48 4.52 -10.33 -0.31
C LEU A 48 5.85 -10.12 0.41
N ALA A 49 5.83 -10.19 1.74
CA ALA A 49 7.02 -10.13 2.57
C ALA A 49 7.09 -11.39 3.45
N ASN A 50 8.21 -12.07 3.44
CA ASN A 50 8.41 -13.32 4.17
C ASN A 50 9.73 -13.29 4.97
N PRO A 51 9.74 -12.69 6.17
CA PRO A 51 10.90 -12.72 7.06
C PRO A 51 11.06 -14.13 7.64
N ILE A 52 12.29 -14.59 7.76
CA ILE A 52 12.64 -15.90 8.27
C ILE A 52 13.66 -15.73 9.39
N LEU A 53 13.41 -16.40 10.50
CA LEU A 53 14.24 -16.31 11.69
C LEU A 53 14.39 -17.69 12.32
N VAL A 54 15.61 -18.05 12.68
CA VAL A 54 15.93 -19.31 13.37
C VAL A 54 16.43 -18.99 14.76
N THR A 55 15.90 -19.70 15.76
CA THR A 55 16.31 -19.54 17.17
C THR A 55 16.26 -20.88 17.90
N ALA A 56 16.93 -20.96 19.04
CA ALA A 56 16.86 -22.12 19.92
C ALA A 56 15.59 -22.06 20.82
N ASP A 57 15.20 -23.23 21.34
CA ASP A 57 14.09 -23.31 22.30
C ASP A 57 14.30 -22.39 23.51
N ASN A 58 13.23 -21.74 23.95
CA ASN A 58 13.20 -20.74 25.03
C ASN A 58 14.19 -19.56 24.86
N LYS A 59 14.62 -19.26 23.63
CA LYS A 59 15.49 -18.11 23.33
C LYS A 59 14.76 -17.07 22.47
N ALA A 60 14.73 -15.84 22.97
CA ALA A 60 14.27 -14.72 22.18
C ALA A 60 15.24 -14.44 21.03
N ALA A 61 14.70 -14.18 19.86
CA ALA A 61 15.44 -13.74 18.69
C ALA A 61 14.68 -12.63 17.97
N ASN A 62 15.42 -11.74 17.34
CA ASN A 62 14.85 -10.65 16.56
C ASN A 62 15.55 -10.50 15.22
N ILE A 63 14.81 -10.04 14.23
CA ILE A 63 15.32 -9.60 12.93
C ILE A 63 14.68 -8.26 12.59
N ALA A 64 15.52 -7.32 12.13
CA ALA A 64 15.08 -6.04 11.63
C ALA A 64 15.65 -5.82 10.23
N ILE A 65 14.77 -5.59 9.26
CA ILE A 65 15.10 -5.27 7.87
C ILE A 65 14.47 -3.90 7.61
N THR A 66 15.24 -2.84 7.78
CA THR A 66 14.71 -1.48 7.81
C THR A 66 15.59 -0.52 7.02
N ASP A 67 14.93 0.46 6.40
CA ASP A 67 15.54 1.65 5.84
C ASP A 67 15.40 2.82 6.83
N GLU A 68 16.32 3.76 6.83
CA GLU A 68 16.25 4.96 7.65
C GLU A 68 15.78 6.15 6.81
N ILE A 69 14.68 6.77 7.24
CA ILE A 69 14.09 7.93 6.58
C ILE A 69 14.35 9.16 7.45
N PRO A 70 15.02 10.21 6.90
CA PRO A 70 15.24 11.46 7.61
C PRO A 70 13.92 12.24 7.77
N ILE A 71 13.68 12.75 8.97
CA ILE A 71 12.59 13.66 9.32
C ILE A 71 13.21 14.97 9.73
N VAL A 72 12.88 16.04 9.02
CA VAL A 72 13.37 17.39 9.35
C VAL A 72 12.41 18.01 10.36
N GLN A 73 12.92 18.35 11.54
CA GLN A 73 12.21 19.09 12.56
C GLN A 73 12.72 20.53 12.55
N GLU A 74 11.84 21.47 12.30
CA GLU A 74 12.12 22.91 12.36
C GLU A 74 11.58 23.46 13.68
N ALA A 75 12.47 23.96 14.51
CA ALA A 75 12.11 24.69 15.72
C ALA A 75 12.38 26.19 15.49
N SER A 76 11.34 27.01 15.61
CA SER A 76 11.45 28.45 15.59
C SER A 76 11.41 28.99 17.01
N THR A 77 12.52 29.59 17.47
CA THR A 77 12.60 30.22 18.79
C THR A 77 12.52 31.74 18.60
N PRO A 78 11.50 32.43 19.14
CA PRO A 78 11.46 33.88 19.10
C PRO A 78 12.63 34.45 19.90
N SER A 79 13.50 35.21 19.27
CA SER A 79 14.59 35.94 19.92
C SER A 79 14.40 37.42 19.63
N GLY A 80 14.71 38.27 20.56
CA GLY A 80 14.39 39.73 20.61
C GLY A 80 14.82 40.64 19.45
N GLY A 81 15.06 40.07 18.27
CA GLY A 81 15.41 40.78 17.03
C GLY A 81 15.11 39.99 15.76
N GLY A 82 14.49 38.80 15.84
CA GLY A 82 14.15 37.94 14.73
C GLY A 82 13.93 36.50 15.17
N ALA A 83 13.26 35.69 14.37
CA ALA A 83 13.09 34.28 14.63
C ALA A 83 14.38 33.53 14.22
N VAL A 84 14.99 32.83 15.15
CA VAL A 84 16.08 31.88 14.83
C VAL A 84 15.44 30.54 14.52
N VAL A 85 15.53 30.09 13.26
CA VAL A 85 15.07 28.78 12.85
C VAL A 85 16.23 27.80 12.98
N THR A 86 16.07 26.83 13.87
CA THR A 86 17.00 25.71 14.03
C THR A 86 16.37 24.48 13.43
N SER A 87 17.05 23.88 12.47
CA SER A 87 16.64 22.63 11.82
C SER A 87 17.44 21.47 12.41
N SER A 88 16.75 20.42 12.81
CA SER A 88 17.35 19.17 13.29
C SER A 88 16.80 18.00 12.46
N VAL A 89 17.65 17.01 12.18
CA VAL A 89 17.27 15.83 11.41
C VAL A 89 17.19 14.64 12.35
N GLU A 90 16.03 14.01 12.43
CA GLU A 90 15.82 12.74 13.13
C GLU A 90 15.64 11.62 12.10
N TYR A 91 16.27 10.46 12.33
CA TYR A 91 16.12 9.30 11.46
C TYR A 91 15.11 8.33 12.04
N ARG A 92 14.15 7.90 11.20
CA ARG A 92 13.16 6.89 11.59
C ARG A 92 13.33 5.63 10.75
N SER A 93 13.53 4.48 11.43
CA SER A 93 13.63 3.18 10.78
C SER A 93 12.26 2.70 10.30
N VAL A 94 12.18 2.33 9.04
CA VAL A 94 10.95 1.88 8.35
C VAL A 94 11.25 0.55 7.66
N GLY A 95 10.37 -0.44 7.84
CA GLY A 95 10.55 -1.76 7.27
C GLY A 95 9.89 -2.85 8.12
N ILE A 96 10.52 -4.00 8.22
CA ILE A 96 10.00 -5.19 8.92
C ILE A 96 10.85 -5.47 10.13
N LYS A 97 10.19 -5.57 11.30
CA LYS A 97 10.78 -6.03 12.55
C LYS A 97 9.99 -7.22 13.03
N LEU A 98 10.67 -8.30 13.38
CA LEU A 98 10.09 -9.52 13.90
C LEU A 98 10.90 -9.96 15.13
N GLU A 99 10.21 -10.13 16.24
CA GLU A 99 10.75 -10.73 17.46
C GLU A 99 9.92 -11.96 17.81
N ILE A 100 10.58 -13.06 18.08
CA ILE A 100 9.94 -14.34 18.44
C ILE A 100 10.63 -14.95 19.66
N THR A 101 9.82 -15.61 20.49
CA THR A 101 10.30 -16.47 21.57
C THR A 101 9.53 -17.78 21.50
N PRO A 102 10.13 -18.85 21.00
CA PRO A 102 9.49 -20.17 20.95
C PRO A 102 9.67 -20.91 22.28
N LYS A 103 8.69 -21.75 22.60
CA LYS A 103 8.78 -22.76 23.64
C LYS A 103 8.20 -24.06 23.09
N ILE A 104 9.03 -25.09 23.00
CA ILE A 104 8.67 -26.37 22.38
C ILE A 104 8.28 -27.35 23.47
N ASN A 105 7.13 -28.03 23.29
CA ASN A 105 6.67 -29.10 24.16
C ASN A 105 7.07 -30.46 23.62
N SER A 106 7.00 -31.51 24.49
CA SER A 106 7.32 -32.89 24.13
C SER A 106 6.54 -33.46 22.96
N ASP A 107 5.34 -32.91 22.67
CA ASP A 107 4.44 -33.41 21.62
C ASP A 107 4.59 -32.64 20.29
N ASN A 108 5.73 -31.97 20.08
CA ASN A 108 6.00 -31.12 18.91
C ASN A 108 5.02 -29.95 18.73
N TYR A 109 4.41 -29.48 19.81
CA TYR A 109 3.72 -28.20 19.82
C TYR A 109 4.70 -27.10 20.20
N VAL A 110 4.58 -26.01 19.48
CA VAL A 110 5.41 -24.82 19.67
C VAL A 110 4.50 -23.70 20.18
N ASN A 111 4.75 -23.26 21.40
CA ASN A 111 4.19 -21.99 21.89
C ASN A 111 5.10 -20.87 21.42
N LEU A 112 4.54 -19.96 20.61
CA LEU A 112 5.26 -18.83 20.04
C LEU A 112 4.72 -17.53 20.58
N LYS A 113 5.59 -16.80 21.29
CA LYS A 113 5.34 -15.38 21.54
C LYS A 113 5.94 -14.56 20.41
N ILE A 114 5.11 -13.72 19.77
CA ILE A 114 5.44 -13.03 18.52
C ILE A 114 5.14 -11.55 18.67
N LEU A 115 6.14 -10.73 18.34
CA LEU A 115 5.97 -9.30 18.12
C LEU A 115 6.45 -8.98 16.70
N GLN A 116 5.52 -8.61 15.83
CA GLN A 116 5.82 -8.23 14.45
C GLN A 116 5.37 -6.80 14.20
N GLU A 117 6.27 -6.01 13.66
CA GLU A 117 6.00 -4.65 13.19
C GLU A 117 6.36 -4.53 11.72
N ILE A 118 5.45 -4.00 10.93
CA ILE A 118 5.67 -3.66 9.52
C ILE A 118 5.37 -2.18 9.37
N SER A 119 6.37 -1.40 9.01
CA SER A 119 6.23 0.01 8.74
C SER A 119 6.59 0.33 7.29
N SER A 120 5.92 1.30 6.72
CA SER A 120 6.16 1.79 5.36
C SER A 120 5.97 3.30 5.32
N ARG A 121 6.72 3.96 4.41
CA ARG A 121 6.47 5.37 4.13
C ARG A 121 5.09 5.52 3.49
N GLY A 122 4.30 6.41 4.03
CA GLY A 122 3.01 6.82 3.48
C GLY A 122 3.15 8.02 2.54
N THR A 123 2.02 8.65 2.22
CA THR A 123 1.99 9.90 1.46
C THR A 123 2.46 11.05 2.34
N ASP A 124 3.33 11.89 1.82
CA ASP A 124 3.85 13.04 2.56
C ASP A 124 2.71 14.03 2.86
N VAL A 125 2.72 14.59 4.06
CA VAL A 125 1.78 15.62 4.50
C VAL A 125 2.54 16.93 4.59
N GLY A 126 2.35 17.80 3.60
CA GLY A 126 3.17 18.98 3.42
C GLY A 126 4.61 18.61 3.11
N THR A 127 5.57 19.06 3.90
CA THR A 127 7.00 18.74 3.79
C THR A 127 7.43 17.55 4.65
N GLN A 128 6.50 16.96 5.43
CA GLN A 128 6.82 15.88 6.37
C GLN A 128 6.41 14.51 5.83
N PRO A 129 7.27 13.49 5.93
CA PRO A 129 6.90 12.12 5.58
C PRO A 129 5.89 11.55 6.59
N SER A 130 4.85 10.88 6.09
CA SER A 130 3.97 10.09 6.94
C SER A 130 4.42 8.62 6.97
N PHE A 131 3.99 7.89 8.01
CA PHE A 131 4.34 6.48 8.19
C PHE A 131 3.10 5.65 8.47
N ASN A 132 2.99 4.53 7.78
CA ASN A 132 1.98 3.52 8.05
C ASN A 132 2.64 2.39 8.82
N THR A 133 2.19 2.14 10.06
CA THR A 133 2.71 1.06 10.91
C THR A 133 1.60 0.06 11.19
N ARG A 134 1.93 -1.21 11.05
CA ARG A 134 1.07 -2.35 11.40
C ARG A 134 1.84 -3.23 12.36
N GLN A 135 1.25 -3.50 13.53
CA GLN A 135 1.87 -4.26 14.59
C GLN A 135 0.95 -5.39 15.03
N VAL A 136 1.53 -6.56 15.25
CA VAL A 136 0.88 -7.72 15.85
C VAL A 136 1.71 -8.15 17.05
N ASN A 137 1.07 -8.28 18.20
CA ASN A 137 1.63 -8.83 19.41
C ASN A 137 0.69 -9.93 19.90
N THR A 138 1.14 -11.16 19.83
CA THR A 138 0.30 -12.33 20.16
C THR A 138 1.13 -13.50 20.67
N GLU A 139 0.45 -14.40 21.36
CA GLU A 139 1.00 -15.69 21.77
C GLU A 139 0.10 -16.79 21.24
N VAL A 140 0.67 -17.75 20.53
CA VAL A 140 -0.08 -18.81 19.85
C VAL A 140 0.59 -20.16 20.05
N VAL A 141 -0.20 -21.22 20.08
CA VAL A 141 0.28 -22.59 20.15
C VAL A 141 -0.02 -23.28 18.82
N LEU A 142 1.01 -23.81 18.19
CA LEU A 142 0.96 -24.43 16.87
C LEU A 142 1.66 -25.79 16.88
N LYS A 143 1.21 -26.66 16.01
CA LYS A 143 1.96 -27.87 15.71
C LYS A 143 3.08 -27.56 14.71
N ASP A 144 4.15 -28.34 14.75
CA ASP A 144 5.21 -28.27 13.75
C ASP A 144 4.65 -28.32 12.31
N ASN A 145 5.18 -27.47 11.42
CA ASN A 145 4.74 -27.30 10.03
C ASN A 145 3.27 -26.85 9.83
N GLN A 146 2.58 -26.42 10.86
CA GLN A 146 1.22 -25.91 10.75
C GLN A 146 1.22 -24.41 10.40
N VAL A 147 0.50 -24.06 9.34
CA VAL A 147 0.26 -22.66 8.97
C VAL A 147 -0.90 -22.12 9.80
N LEU A 148 -0.70 -20.97 10.43
CA LEU A 148 -1.73 -20.23 11.14
C LEU A 148 -1.85 -18.82 10.59
N ILE A 149 -3.09 -18.35 10.47
CA ILE A 149 -3.40 -16.93 10.24
C ILE A 149 -3.43 -16.24 11.60
N MET A 150 -2.46 -15.38 11.88
CA MET A 150 -2.40 -14.63 13.15
C MET A 150 -3.35 -13.45 13.16
N GLY A 151 -3.65 -12.90 12.01
CA GLY A 151 -4.53 -11.74 11.88
C GLY A 151 -4.64 -11.27 10.44
N GLY A 152 -5.57 -10.37 10.23
CA GLY A 152 -5.79 -9.77 8.93
C GLY A 152 -6.66 -8.54 9.01
N LEU A 153 -6.67 -7.77 7.94
CA LEU A 153 -7.52 -6.62 7.74
C LEU A 153 -8.12 -6.69 6.35
N MET A 154 -9.42 -6.58 6.26
CA MET A 154 -10.13 -6.31 5.01
C MET A 154 -10.83 -4.97 5.14
N ARG A 155 -10.51 -4.04 4.26
CA ARG A 155 -11.08 -2.71 4.24
C ARG A 155 -11.51 -2.37 2.82
N THR A 156 -12.74 -1.89 2.69
CA THR A 156 -13.29 -1.40 1.44
C THR A 156 -13.77 0.03 1.67
N ASP A 157 -13.14 0.98 0.98
CA ASP A 157 -13.53 2.37 0.98
C ASP A 157 -14.23 2.66 -0.36
N SER A 158 -15.49 3.08 -0.32
CA SER A 158 -16.25 3.55 -1.49
C SER A 158 -16.51 5.04 -1.32
N THR A 159 -16.14 5.80 -2.33
CA THR A 159 -16.41 7.24 -2.39
C THR A 159 -17.15 7.51 -3.67
N ASP A 160 -18.41 7.91 -3.53
CA ASP A 160 -19.25 8.31 -4.64
C ASP A 160 -19.39 9.83 -4.65
N THR A 161 -18.93 10.46 -5.71
CA THR A 161 -19.01 11.90 -5.89
C THR A 161 -19.91 12.22 -7.08
N ILE A 162 -21.01 12.90 -6.81
CA ILE A 162 -21.96 13.37 -7.84
C ILE A 162 -21.87 14.89 -7.90
N SER A 163 -21.45 15.40 -9.04
CA SER A 163 -21.37 16.83 -9.32
C SER A 163 -22.26 17.19 -10.51
N GLY A 164 -22.98 18.28 -10.46
CA GLY A 164 -23.83 18.67 -11.58
C GLY A 164 -24.62 19.94 -11.33
N VAL A 165 -25.33 20.39 -12.36
CA VAL A 165 -26.20 21.56 -12.28
C VAL A 165 -27.44 21.23 -11.43
N PRO A 166 -27.73 22.03 -10.36
CA PRO A 166 -28.90 21.80 -9.54
C PRO A 166 -30.18 21.70 -10.39
N PHE A 167 -31.12 20.87 -10.02
CA PHE A 167 -32.37 20.55 -10.69
C PHE A 167 -32.22 19.80 -12.03
N LEU A 168 -31.23 20.11 -12.88
CA LEU A 168 -31.05 19.45 -14.17
C LEU A 168 -30.41 18.06 -14.04
N LYS A 169 -29.49 17.88 -13.07
CA LYS A 169 -28.85 16.57 -12.79
C LYS A 169 -29.84 15.50 -12.32
N ASP A 170 -30.96 15.93 -11.73
CA ASP A 170 -31.94 15.03 -11.11
C ASP A 170 -33.07 14.63 -12.09
N LEU A 171 -33.04 15.10 -13.35
CA LEU A 171 -34.01 14.77 -14.36
C LEU A 171 -33.84 13.33 -14.87
N PRO A 172 -34.91 12.52 -14.95
CA PRO A 172 -34.85 11.21 -15.55
C PRO A 172 -34.49 11.32 -17.05
N LEU A 173 -33.65 10.41 -17.57
CA LEU A 173 -33.13 10.31 -18.92
C LEU A 173 -32.06 11.34 -19.33
N VAL A 174 -32.21 12.61 -18.96
CA VAL A 174 -31.27 13.69 -19.37
C VAL A 174 -30.33 14.14 -18.26
N GLY A 175 -30.57 13.78 -17.01
CA GLY A 175 -29.77 14.23 -15.86
C GLY A 175 -28.27 13.88 -15.98
N LYS A 176 -27.93 12.75 -16.60
CA LYS A 176 -26.52 12.33 -16.83
C LYS A 176 -25.75 13.25 -17.80
N LEU A 177 -26.44 14.06 -18.61
CA LEU A 177 -25.81 15.06 -19.48
C LEU A 177 -25.42 16.33 -18.73
N PHE A 178 -26.04 16.58 -17.56
CA PHE A 178 -25.84 17.77 -16.72
C PHE A 178 -25.14 17.47 -15.40
N GLY A 179 -24.68 16.21 -15.22
CA GLY A 179 -23.96 15.76 -14.04
C GLY A 179 -22.74 14.91 -14.38
N SER A 180 -21.81 14.86 -13.46
CA SER A 180 -20.67 13.93 -13.47
C SER A 180 -20.75 13.05 -12.23
N GLU A 181 -20.65 11.75 -12.41
CA GLU A 181 -20.60 10.75 -11.34
C GLU A 181 -19.22 10.11 -11.34
N SER A 182 -18.57 10.12 -10.19
CA SER A 182 -17.25 9.51 -9.99
C SER A 182 -17.32 8.57 -8.81
N THR A 183 -17.12 7.28 -9.05
CA THR A 183 -17.05 6.25 -8.02
C THR A 183 -15.61 5.80 -7.87
N THR A 184 -15.05 5.97 -6.68
CA THR A 184 -13.72 5.47 -6.32
C THR A 184 -13.86 4.35 -5.31
N LEU A 185 -13.45 3.13 -5.70
CA LEU A 185 -13.44 1.96 -4.85
C LEU A 185 -12.00 1.58 -4.50
N LYS A 186 -11.66 1.64 -3.20
CA LYS A 186 -10.34 1.23 -2.70
C LYS A 186 -10.49 0.03 -1.77
N LYS A 187 -9.96 -1.11 -2.21
CA LYS A 187 -9.95 -2.35 -1.44
C LYS A 187 -8.55 -2.62 -0.90
N THR A 188 -8.43 -2.80 0.40
CA THR A 188 -7.16 -3.12 1.08
C THR A 188 -7.34 -4.42 1.83
N GLU A 189 -6.49 -5.39 1.53
CA GLU A 189 -6.45 -6.67 2.21
C GLU A 189 -5.05 -6.90 2.78
N LEU A 190 -4.97 -7.28 4.04
CA LEU A 190 -3.75 -7.67 4.73
C LEU A 190 -3.99 -9.00 5.42
N MET A 191 -3.11 -9.95 5.23
CA MET A 191 -3.13 -11.23 5.96
C MET A 191 -1.73 -11.54 6.47
N ILE A 192 -1.64 -11.97 7.72
CA ILE A 192 -0.39 -12.32 8.40
C ILE A 192 -0.43 -13.79 8.77
N PHE A 193 0.53 -14.54 8.24
CA PHE A 193 0.66 -15.98 8.46
C PHE A 193 1.94 -16.29 9.23
N ILE A 194 1.92 -17.36 10.00
CA ILE A 194 3.13 -17.94 10.60
C ILE A 194 3.15 -19.45 10.41
N THR A 195 4.35 -20.00 10.23
CA THR A 195 4.59 -21.43 10.15
C THR A 195 5.87 -21.75 10.92
N PRO A 196 5.79 -22.43 12.06
CA PRO A 196 6.96 -22.91 12.77
C PRO A 196 7.53 -24.16 12.08
N HIS A 197 8.84 -24.30 12.13
CA HIS A 197 9.56 -25.52 11.75
C HIS A 197 10.49 -25.93 12.89
N VAL A 198 10.25 -27.08 13.49
CA VAL A 198 11.10 -27.63 14.55
C VAL A 198 12.21 -28.44 13.90
N ILE A 199 13.45 -28.09 14.20
CA ILE A 199 14.64 -28.74 13.69
C ILE A 199 15.18 -29.65 14.81
N SER A 200 14.88 -30.93 14.75
CA SER A 200 15.31 -31.92 15.76
C SER A 200 16.61 -32.66 15.37
N ASN A 201 16.86 -32.78 14.07
CA ASN A 201 17.98 -33.57 13.53
C ASN A 201 18.83 -32.77 12.56
N LYS A 202 20.07 -33.22 12.37
CA LYS A 202 21.02 -32.63 11.39
C LYS A 202 20.50 -32.71 9.94
N GLU A 203 19.67 -33.70 9.63
CA GLU A 203 19.07 -33.86 8.31
C GLU A 203 17.96 -32.82 8.06
N ASP A 204 17.14 -32.55 9.06
CA ASP A 204 16.11 -31.50 9.00
C ASP A 204 16.75 -30.13 8.76
N SER A 205 17.86 -29.85 9.44
CA SER A 205 18.63 -28.60 9.22
C SER A 205 19.11 -28.46 7.77
N LYS A 206 19.61 -29.55 7.17
CA LYS A 206 20.04 -29.56 5.77
C LYS A 206 18.85 -29.37 4.82
N PHE A 207 17.71 -29.97 5.13
CA PHE A 207 16.51 -29.87 4.33
C PHE A 207 15.99 -28.41 4.30
N VAL A 208 15.84 -27.77 5.46
CA VAL A 208 15.44 -26.38 5.60
C VAL A 208 16.41 -25.46 4.85
N THR A 209 17.73 -25.64 5.05
CA THR A 209 18.75 -24.83 4.35
C THR A 209 18.66 -25.00 2.82
N ARG A 210 18.38 -26.20 2.35
CA ARG A 210 18.23 -26.48 0.91
C ARG A 210 16.98 -25.83 0.33
N GLN A 211 15.87 -25.87 1.05
CA GLN A 211 14.64 -25.16 0.64
C GLN A 211 14.86 -23.66 0.50
N PHE A 212 15.57 -23.04 1.45
CA PHE A 212 15.92 -21.62 1.36
C PHE A 212 16.82 -21.31 0.17
N LYS A 213 17.86 -22.12 -0.02
CA LYS A 213 18.77 -21.95 -1.16
C LYS A 213 18.07 -22.08 -2.50
N ASN A 214 17.08 -22.96 -2.61
CA ASN A 214 16.30 -23.12 -3.83
C ASN A 214 15.34 -21.95 -4.09
N ARG A 215 14.73 -21.38 -3.05
CA ARG A 215 13.91 -20.17 -3.19
C ARG A 215 14.72 -18.95 -3.63
N LEU A 216 15.95 -18.80 -3.13
CA LEU A 216 16.86 -17.72 -3.55
C LEU A 216 17.39 -17.89 -4.99
N ARG A 217 17.41 -19.11 -5.53
CA ARG A 217 17.85 -19.37 -6.91
C ARG A 217 16.73 -19.24 -7.96
N GLY A 218 15.49 -19.13 -7.53
CA GLY A 218 14.31 -18.96 -8.39
C GLY A 218 13.91 -17.50 -8.61
N LEU A 219 14.70 -16.55 -8.12
CA LEU A 219 14.67 -15.15 -8.38
C LEU A 219 15.78 -14.79 -9.35
#